data_4f8a4f3c6379fb03c72b41c269202f71
#
_entry.id   4f8a4f3c6379fb03c72b41c269202f71
#
_cell.length_a   1.000
_cell.length_b   1.000
_cell.length_c   1.000
_cell.angle_alpha   90.00
_cell.angle_beta   90.00
_cell.angle_gamma   90.00
#
_symmetry.space_group_name_H-M   'P 1'
#
loop_
_entity.id
_entity.type
_entity.pdbx_description
1 polymer ?
#
loop_
_entity_poly.entity_id
_entity_poly.type
_entity_poly.pdbx_seq_one_letter_code
_entity_poly.pdbx_strand_id
1 'polypeptide(L)'
;MTSSIAHPITHPITHPMDASGAALAAPTAPAGGPATLRTTYRNAVREALRAALLDDPRVFLMGEDVGRYGGCYAVSRGLLEEFGPERIRDTPLSEAAFVGAGIGAALGGMRPIVEVMTVNFSLLALDQILNNAATLLHMSGGQCNVPLVIRMATGAGRQVAAQHSHSLEGWYAHVPGLKVLTPATLEDARGMLATALADPDPVLIFEHATLYNVEGELAADAGPVPIDRAVVRRAGRDLTLITYGGTLPKTLRAAEQLAARGLEAEVIDLRTLRPLDSATILESVRRTRRAVVVDEGWRSGSLAAEVSARIMEGALYELDAPVLRVCSAEVPVPYPRHLEEAALPQVEGIVAAALAVTGATPDGLGASGA
;
A
#
# COMPACT_ATOMS: atom_id res chain seq x y z
N MET A 1 13.82 38.95 40.64
CA MET A 1 15.20 39.51 40.57
C MET A 1 15.74 39.10 39.23
N THR A 2 15.60 39.92 38.27
CA THR A 2 16.57 40.72 37.53
C THR A 2 17.53 39.87 36.72
N SER A 3 17.30 39.82 35.38
CA SER A 3 17.95 40.65 34.35
C SER A 3 19.22 39.96 33.84
N SER A 4 19.51 39.78 32.57
CA SER A 4 19.74 40.77 31.53
C SER A 4 20.01 40.13 30.17
N ILE A 5 19.37 40.56 29.20
CA ILE A 5 19.56 40.89 27.80
C ILE A 5 21.02 41.08 27.36
N ALA A 6 21.39 40.50 26.21
CA ALA A 6 22.40 41.07 25.32
C ALA A 6 22.06 40.82 23.85
N HIS A 7 21.95 41.87 23.08
CA HIS A 7 21.65 41.99 21.65
C HIS A 7 22.90 41.82 20.75
N PRO A 8 22.71 41.61 19.46
CA PRO A 8 23.74 41.22 18.50
C PRO A 8 24.47 42.42 17.88
N ILE A 9 25.69 42.16 17.45
CA ILE A 9 26.49 43.13 16.66
C ILE A 9 26.47 42.69 15.20
N THR A 10 25.88 43.52 14.34
CA THR A 10 25.95 43.47 12.89
C THR A 10 27.18 44.26 12.41
N HIS A 11 28.00 43.63 11.56
CA HIS A 11 28.95 44.35 10.71
C HIS A 11 28.74 44.01 9.25
N PRO A 12 28.70 44.99 8.33
CA PRO A 12 28.58 44.75 6.90
C PRO A 12 29.96 44.50 6.28
N ILE A 13 30.08 43.43 5.49
CA ILE A 13 31.25 43.19 4.68
C ILE A 13 30.95 43.71 3.26
N THR A 14 31.67 44.74 2.87
CA THR A 14 31.72 45.27 1.52
C THR A 14 32.66 44.42 0.68
N HIS A 15 32.20 43.94 -0.46
CA HIS A 15 33.04 43.32 -1.50
C HIS A 15 33.50 44.37 -2.54
N PRO A 16 34.74 44.33 -2.99
CA PRO A 16 35.18 45.10 -4.14
C PRO A 16 34.73 44.42 -5.45
N MET A 17 34.22 45.24 -6.36
CA MET A 17 33.97 44.86 -7.75
C MET A 17 35.31 44.73 -8.47
N ASP A 18 35.51 43.60 -9.15
CA ASP A 18 36.56 43.48 -10.16
C ASP A 18 35.92 43.15 -11.50
N ALA A 19 36.24 43.98 -12.47
CA ALA A 19 35.68 43.90 -13.81
C ALA A 19 36.67 43.12 -14.72
N SER A 20 36.29 41.87 -15.04
CA SER A 20 36.81 41.21 -16.22
C SER A 20 35.75 40.34 -16.85
N GLY A 21 35.21 40.77 -17.99
CA GLY A 21 34.25 40.06 -18.77
C GLY A 21 34.85 38.81 -19.41
N ALA A 22 34.59 37.66 -18.86
CA ALA A 22 34.68 36.38 -19.54
C ALA A 22 33.36 35.64 -19.24
N ALA A 23 32.55 35.46 -20.28
CA ALA A 23 31.35 34.64 -20.22
C ALA A 23 31.75 33.21 -19.89
N LEU A 24 31.58 32.83 -18.62
CA LEU A 24 31.65 31.43 -18.21
C LEU A 24 30.40 30.72 -18.76
N ALA A 25 30.63 29.79 -19.70
CA ALA A 25 29.62 28.85 -20.17
C ALA A 25 29.02 28.15 -18.96
N ALA A 26 27.69 28.21 -18.83
CA ALA A 26 26.96 27.45 -17.81
C ALA A 26 27.31 25.96 -17.97
N PRO A 27 27.56 25.23 -16.86
CA PRO A 27 27.75 23.79 -16.95
C PRO A 27 26.45 23.20 -17.49
N THR A 28 26.55 22.55 -18.66
CA THR A 28 25.47 21.70 -19.17
C THR A 28 25.20 20.63 -18.13
N ALA A 29 24.01 20.67 -17.49
CA ALA A 29 23.54 19.62 -16.64
C ALA A 29 23.58 18.30 -17.44
N PRO A 30 24.01 17.18 -16.85
CA PRO A 30 23.99 15.91 -17.54
C PRO A 30 22.55 15.58 -17.90
N ALA A 31 22.28 15.44 -19.19
CA ALA A 31 21.02 14.91 -19.71
C ALA A 31 20.99 13.39 -19.47
N GLY A 32 20.59 13.00 -18.26
CA GLY A 32 20.37 11.62 -17.88
C GLY A 32 19.46 11.62 -16.66
N GLY A 33 18.15 11.34 -16.86
CA GLY A 33 17.28 10.99 -15.76
C GLY A 33 17.85 9.78 -15.00
N PRO A 34 17.39 9.52 -13.78
CA PRO A 34 17.83 8.36 -13.00
C PRO A 34 17.67 7.10 -13.87
N ALA A 35 18.69 6.23 -13.84
CA ALA A 35 18.64 4.97 -14.57
C ALA A 35 17.40 4.18 -14.11
N THR A 36 16.57 3.72 -15.06
CA THR A 36 15.43 2.88 -14.78
C THR A 36 15.72 1.44 -15.16
N LEU A 37 15.11 0.50 -14.41
CA LEU A 37 15.17 -0.93 -14.66
C LEU A 37 13.77 -1.44 -14.97
N ARG A 38 13.59 -2.10 -16.11
CA ARG A 38 12.33 -2.82 -16.37
C ARG A 38 12.26 -4.08 -15.53
N THR A 39 11.23 -4.21 -14.73
CA THR A 39 11.07 -5.31 -13.79
C THR A 39 9.59 -5.66 -13.60
N THR A 40 9.31 -6.78 -12.91
CA THR A 40 7.96 -7.14 -12.48
C THR A 40 7.76 -6.79 -11.00
N TYR A 41 6.51 -6.61 -10.59
CA TYR A 41 6.14 -6.43 -9.18
C TYR A 41 6.74 -7.54 -8.30
N ARG A 42 6.63 -8.82 -8.72
CA ARG A 42 7.26 -9.97 -8.05
C ARG A 42 8.74 -9.79 -7.83
N ASN A 43 9.46 -9.35 -8.87
CA ASN A 43 10.91 -9.15 -8.77
C ASN A 43 11.24 -7.96 -7.87
N ALA A 44 10.42 -6.90 -7.86
CA ALA A 44 10.58 -5.78 -6.94
C ALA A 44 10.47 -6.23 -5.47
N VAL A 45 9.49 -7.09 -5.14
CA VAL A 45 9.36 -7.69 -3.81
C VAL A 45 10.57 -8.59 -3.50
N ARG A 46 11.00 -9.43 -4.45
CA ARG A 46 12.19 -10.29 -4.26
C ARG A 46 13.45 -9.49 -3.97
N GLU A 47 13.70 -8.43 -4.69
CA GLU A 47 14.84 -7.54 -4.45
C GLU A 47 14.74 -6.80 -3.11
N ALA A 48 13.52 -6.50 -2.64
CA ALA A 48 13.32 -5.97 -1.29
C ALA A 48 13.71 -7.00 -0.22
N LEU A 49 13.28 -8.26 -0.37
CA LEU A 49 13.67 -9.36 0.52
C LEU A 49 15.18 -9.58 0.52
N ARG A 50 15.77 -9.63 -0.69
CA ARG A 50 17.22 -9.82 -0.85
C ARG A 50 18.02 -8.71 -0.18
N ALA A 51 17.64 -7.45 -0.39
CA ALA A 51 18.28 -6.31 0.25
C ALA A 51 18.18 -6.39 1.77
N ALA A 52 17.02 -6.69 2.33
CA ALA A 52 16.82 -6.84 3.77
C ALA A 52 17.71 -7.94 4.38
N LEU A 53 17.86 -9.09 3.68
CA LEU A 53 18.71 -10.19 4.10
C LEU A 53 20.21 -9.83 4.06
N LEU A 54 20.63 -8.98 3.13
CA LEU A 54 22.00 -8.48 3.03
C LEU A 54 22.31 -7.45 4.12
N ASP A 55 21.37 -6.56 4.40
CA ASP A 55 21.60 -5.39 5.25
C ASP A 55 21.60 -5.75 6.75
N ASP A 56 20.80 -6.72 7.19
CA ASP A 56 20.68 -7.07 8.60
C ASP A 56 20.75 -8.59 8.81
N PRO A 57 21.79 -9.08 9.55
CA PRO A 57 21.95 -10.50 9.85
C PRO A 57 20.83 -11.08 10.73
N ARG A 58 20.03 -10.25 11.40
CA ARG A 58 18.88 -10.67 12.20
C ARG A 58 17.65 -10.98 11.36
N VAL A 59 17.58 -10.49 10.10
CA VAL A 59 16.50 -10.77 9.18
C VAL A 59 16.58 -12.20 8.67
N PHE A 60 15.47 -12.91 8.70
CA PHE A 60 15.30 -14.20 8.04
C PHE A 60 13.89 -14.33 7.51
N LEU A 61 13.70 -15.13 6.46
CA LEU A 61 12.40 -15.45 5.88
C LEU A 61 11.99 -16.86 6.31
N MET A 62 10.75 -17.02 6.76
CA MET A 62 10.16 -18.32 7.04
C MET A 62 8.73 -18.39 6.55
N GLY A 63 8.30 -19.57 6.16
CA GLY A 63 6.94 -19.81 5.65
C GLY A 63 6.87 -21.12 4.85
N GLU A 64 5.71 -21.40 4.33
CA GLU A 64 5.47 -22.61 3.54
C GLU A 64 6.07 -22.45 2.14
N ASP A 65 6.92 -23.42 1.74
CA ASP A 65 7.54 -23.50 0.41
C ASP A 65 8.42 -22.29 0.03
N VAL A 66 8.79 -21.44 0.97
CA VAL A 66 9.59 -20.23 0.69
C VAL A 66 11.03 -20.53 0.28
N GLY A 67 11.56 -21.69 0.68
CA GLY A 67 12.92 -22.12 0.40
C GLY A 67 13.04 -22.94 -0.88
N ARG A 68 12.86 -24.24 -0.80
CA ARG A 68 13.11 -25.17 -1.92
C ARG A 68 12.27 -24.91 -3.15
N TYR A 69 11.01 -24.56 -2.97
CA TYR A 69 10.10 -24.26 -4.08
C TYR A 69 10.25 -22.81 -4.58
N GLY A 70 10.73 -21.89 -3.73
CA GLY A 70 10.93 -20.47 -4.05
C GLY A 70 9.67 -19.63 -3.89
N GLY A 71 8.74 -20.09 -3.03
CA GLY A 71 7.46 -19.46 -2.75
C GLY A 71 6.37 -19.78 -3.78
N CYS A 72 5.12 -19.90 -3.35
CA CYS A 72 3.97 -20.22 -4.22
C CYS A 72 3.77 -19.22 -5.37
N TYR A 73 4.26 -18.01 -5.21
CA TYR A 73 4.25 -16.95 -6.23
C TYR A 73 5.64 -16.67 -6.81
N ALA A 74 6.62 -17.54 -6.53
CA ALA A 74 8.01 -17.42 -6.97
C ALA A 74 8.70 -16.12 -6.52
N VAL A 75 8.28 -15.55 -5.41
CA VAL A 75 8.86 -14.31 -4.86
C VAL A 75 10.22 -14.58 -4.23
N SER A 76 10.39 -15.70 -3.52
CA SER A 76 11.62 -16.05 -2.81
C SER A 76 12.57 -16.98 -3.61
N ARG A 77 12.29 -17.19 -4.91
CA ARG A 77 13.12 -18.05 -5.76
C ARG A 77 14.58 -17.59 -5.79
N GLY A 78 15.50 -18.52 -5.52
CA GLY A 78 16.96 -18.28 -5.50
C GLY A 78 17.50 -17.77 -4.17
N LEU A 79 16.63 -17.36 -3.22
CA LEU A 79 17.11 -16.84 -1.94
C LEU A 79 17.70 -17.94 -1.04
N LEU A 80 17.18 -19.19 -1.11
CA LEU A 80 17.74 -20.29 -0.33
C LEU A 80 19.18 -20.62 -0.75
N GLU A 81 19.46 -20.62 -2.05
CA GLU A 81 20.78 -20.86 -2.62
C GLU A 81 21.77 -19.75 -2.24
N GLU A 82 21.29 -18.50 -2.17
CA GLU A 82 22.13 -17.34 -1.85
C GLU A 82 22.40 -17.20 -0.35
N PHE A 83 21.40 -17.41 0.51
CA PHE A 83 21.47 -17.10 1.95
C PHE A 83 21.51 -18.32 2.87
N GLY A 84 21.24 -19.49 2.35
CA GLY A 84 21.25 -20.75 3.11
C GLY A 84 20.03 -20.99 3.99
N PRO A 85 19.89 -22.21 4.56
CA PRO A 85 18.70 -22.63 5.29
C PRO A 85 18.54 -21.97 6.66
N GLU A 86 19.57 -21.34 7.19
CA GLU A 86 19.48 -20.58 8.45
C GLU A 86 18.74 -19.26 8.27
N ARG A 87 18.74 -18.73 7.03
CA ARG A 87 18.11 -17.44 6.71
C ARG A 87 16.81 -17.60 5.92
N ILE A 88 16.64 -18.71 5.19
CA ILE A 88 15.45 -19.05 4.40
C ILE A 88 14.94 -20.40 4.88
N ARG A 89 13.78 -20.40 5.57
CA ARG A 89 13.31 -21.57 6.32
C ARG A 89 11.94 -22.02 5.81
N ASP A 90 11.90 -23.20 5.20
CA ASP A 90 10.62 -23.87 4.95
C ASP A 90 9.98 -24.34 6.26
N THR A 91 8.67 -24.14 6.38
CA THR A 91 7.88 -24.59 7.53
C THR A 91 6.88 -25.68 7.12
N PRO A 92 6.43 -26.52 8.08
CA PRO A 92 5.24 -27.34 7.83
C PRO A 92 4.00 -26.46 7.65
N LEU A 93 2.92 -27.06 7.10
CA LEU A 93 1.59 -26.46 7.04
C LEU A 93 1.00 -26.30 8.46
N SER A 94 1.37 -25.22 9.13
CA SER A 94 0.93 -24.92 10.50
C SER A 94 1.10 -23.44 10.79
N GLU A 95 0.20 -22.62 10.25
CA GLU A 95 0.29 -21.16 10.28
C GLU A 95 0.32 -20.61 11.71
N ALA A 96 -0.49 -21.16 12.60
CA ALA A 96 -0.45 -20.79 14.01
C ALA A 96 0.93 -21.04 14.64
N ALA A 97 1.59 -22.16 14.29
CA ALA A 97 2.88 -22.51 14.86
C ALA A 97 4.00 -21.62 14.31
N PHE A 98 4.11 -21.44 12.99
CA PHE A 98 5.22 -20.67 12.44
C PHE A 98 5.04 -19.14 12.62
N VAL A 99 3.82 -18.60 12.62
CA VAL A 99 3.59 -17.20 13.02
C VAL A 99 3.96 -17.00 14.48
N GLY A 100 3.54 -17.92 15.38
CA GLY A 100 3.95 -17.88 16.78
C GLY A 100 5.45 -17.97 16.97
N ALA A 101 6.15 -18.82 16.21
CA ALA A 101 7.61 -18.90 16.22
C ALA A 101 8.27 -17.58 15.74
N GLY A 102 7.68 -16.92 14.72
CA GLY A 102 8.11 -15.60 14.27
C GLY A 102 7.98 -14.55 15.38
N ILE A 103 6.85 -14.52 16.10
CA ILE A 103 6.65 -13.63 17.26
C ILE A 103 7.73 -13.91 18.33
N GLY A 104 7.98 -15.17 18.67
CA GLY A 104 9.00 -15.54 19.64
C GLY A 104 10.41 -15.14 19.20
N ALA A 105 10.73 -15.30 17.92
CA ALA A 105 12.01 -14.86 17.36
C ALA A 105 12.17 -13.33 17.42
N ALA A 106 11.10 -12.56 17.14
CA ALA A 106 11.10 -11.10 17.27
C ALA A 106 11.37 -10.67 18.72
N LEU A 107 10.72 -11.31 19.69
CA LEU A 107 10.97 -11.08 21.12
C LEU A 107 12.41 -11.45 21.52
N GLY A 108 13.03 -12.43 20.85
CA GLY A 108 14.43 -12.82 21.00
C GLY A 108 15.42 -11.88 20.32
N GLY A 109 14.98 -10.78 19.71
CA GLY A 109 15.84 -9.76 19.09
C GLY A 109 16.13 -9.99 17.60
N MET A 110 15.48 -10.99 16.96
CA MET A 110 15.54 -11.17 15.51
C MET A 110 14.58 -10.22 14.78
N ARG A 111 14.68 -10.16 13.46
CA ARG A 111 13.80 -9.40 12.56
C ARG A 111 13.15 -10.34 11.55
N PRO A 112 12.19 -11.17 11.96
CA PRO A 112 11.59 -12.18 11.09
C PRO A 112 10.68 -11.57 10.05
N ILE A 113 10.74 -12.14 8.84
CA ILE A 113 9.72 -12.01 7.81
C ILE A 113 8.99 -13.35 7.75
N VAL A 114 7.71 -13.36 8.07
CA VAL A 114 6.87 -14.55 8.00
C VAL A 114 5.99 -14.45 6.76
N GLU A 115 6.12 -15.42 5.85
CA GLU A 115 5.23 -15.53 4.69
C GLU A 115 4.10 -16.50 4.99
N VAL A 116 2.87 -16.00 5.00
CA VAL A 116 1.67 -16.81 4.94
C VAL A 116 1.25 -16.89 3.47
N MET A 117 1.09 -18.11 2.95
CA MET A 117 0.90 -18.36 1.51
C MET A 117 -0.20 -17.50 0.90
N THR A 118 -1.34 -17.39 1.57
CA THR A 118 -2.46 -16.52 1.18
C THR A 118 -3.22 -16.06 2.42
N VAL A 119 -3.88 -14.91 2.31
CA VAL A 119 -4.68 -14.33 3.39
C VAL A 119 -5.75 -15.29 3.92
N ASN A 120 -6.25 -16.22 3.11
CA ASN A 120 -7.20 -17.23 3.54
C ASN A 120 -6.67 -18.09 4.69
N PHE A 121 -5.38 -18.44 4.65
CA PHE A 121 -4.75 -19.29 5.66
C PHE A 121 -4.23 -18.50 6.86
N SER A 122 -4.16 -17.18 6.76
CA SER A 122 -3.88 -16.33 7.92
C SER A 122 -4.96 -16.45 9.01
N LEU A 123 -6.15 -16.91 8.65
CA LEU A 123 -7.24 -17.21 9.61
C LEU A 123 -6.84 -18.31 10.61
N LEU A 124 -5.98 -19.26 10.21
CA LEU A 124 -5.42 -20.29 11.10
C LEU A 124 -4.42 -19.71 12.11
N ALA A 125 -3.80 -18.58 11.80
CA ALA A 125 -2.89 -17.86 12.68
C ALA A 125 -3.52 -16.60 13.33
N LEU A 126 -4.82 -16.40 13.18
CA LEU A 126 -5.50 -15.18 13.63
C LEU A 126 -5.27 -14.90 15.11
N ASP A 127 -5.33 -15.91 15.96
CA ASP A 127 -5.03 -15.80 17.39
C ASP A 127 -3.60 -15.28 17.62
N GLN A 128 -2.62 -15.81 16.92
CA GLN A 128 -1.23 -15.38 17.04
C GLN A 128 -1.04 -13.91 16.60
N ILE A 129 -1.71 -13.51 15.54
CA ILE A 129 -1.63 -12.14 15.03
C ILE A 129 -2.33 -11.15 15.95
N LEU A 130 -3.58 -11.47 16.38
CA LEU A 130 -4.41 -10.55 17.16
C LEU A 130 -4.08 -10.57 18.66
N ASN A 131 -4.09 -11.75 19.27
CA ASN A 131 -3.97 -11.87 20.73
C ASN A 131 -2.51 -11.85 21.20
N ASN A 132 -1.56 -12.15 20.34
CA ASN A 132 -0.13 -12.12 20.68
C ASN A 132 0.57 -10.93 20.04
N ALA A 133 0.76 -10.91 18.71
CA ALA A 133 1.57 -9.86 18.07
C ALA A 133 1.01 -8.46 18.33
N ALA A 134 -0.27 -8.22 18.09
CA ALA A 134 -0.89 -6.90 18.21
C ALA A 134 -0.98 -6.36 19.63
N THR A 135 -1.13 -7.23 20.63
CA THR A 135 -1.45 -6.79 21.99
C THR A 135 -0.26 -6.81 22.95
N LEU A 136 0.84 -7.47 22.62
CA LEU A 136 1.93 -7.73 23.54
C LEU A 136 2.59 -6.45 24.07
N LEU A 137 2.78 -5.44 23.22
CA LEU A 137 3.32 -4.14 23.66
C LEU A 137 2.43 -3.51 24.76
N HIS A 138 1.11 -3.53 24.56
CA HIS A 138 0.16 -3.04 25.55
C HIS A 138 0.17 -3.90 26.83
N MET A 139 0.08 -5.23 26.69
CA MET A 139 0.01 -6.15 27.81
C MET A 139 1.29 -6.18 28.66
N SER A 140 2.43 -5.89 28.04
CA SER A 140 3.71 -5.76 28.76
C SER A 140 3.93 -4.38 29.38
N GLY A 141 2.96 -3.46 29.30
CA GLY A 141 3.13 -2.09 29.78
C GLY A 141 4.19 -1.30 29.00
N GLY A 142 4.32 -1.56 27.70
CA GLY A 142 5.27 -0.88 26.81
C GLY A 142 6.69 -1.48 26.82
N GLN A 143 6.91 -2.65 27.43
CA GLN A 143 8.25 -3.21 27.59
C GLN A 143 8.68 -4.13 26.43
N CYS A 144 7.72 -4.78 25.74
CA CYS A 144 8.00 -5.78 24.71
C CYS A 144 7.38 -5.39 23.39
N ASN A 145 8.19 -4.88 22.47
CA ASN A 145 7.81 -4.72 21.07
C ASN A 145 7.91 -6.05 20.31
N VAL A 146 7.15 -6.18 19.23
CA VAL A 146 7.18 -7.34 18.35
C VAL A 146 7.55 -6.89 16.92
N PRO A 147 8.84 -6.66 16.64
CA PRO A 147 9.31 -6.22 15.32
C PRO A 147 9.25 -7.37 14.30
N LEU A 148 8.05 -7.65 13.82
CA LEU A 148 7.71 -8.76 12.93
C LEU A 148 7.04 -8.21 11.67
N VAL A 149 7.47 -8.68 10.51
CA VAL A 149 6.76 -8.47 9.25
C VAL A 149 6.07 -9.77 8.85
N ILE A 150 4.74 -9.71 8.66
CA ILE A 150 3.98 -10.82 8.06
C ILE A 150 3.56 -10.37 6.67
N ARG A 151 4.01 -11.05 5.64
CA ARG A 151 3.58 -10.82 4.26
C ARG A 151 2.70 -11.95 3.77
N MET A 152 1.69 -11.63 2.96
CA MET A 152 0.77 -12.61 2.42
C MET A 152 0.16 -12.16 1.10
N ALA A 153 -0.11 -13.13 0.23
CA ALA A 153 -0.87 -12.87 -0.97
C ALA A 153 -2.36 -12.70 -0.63
N THR A 154 -3.04 -11.82 -1.34
CA THR A 154 -4.46 -11.52 -1.13
C THR A 154 -5.18 -11.37 -2.47
N GLY A 155 -6.51 -11.36 -2.42
CA GLY A 155 -7.36 -11.00 -3.53
C GLY A 155 -7.73 -12.11 -4.50
N ALA A 156 -8.69 -11.79 -5.34
CA ALA A 156 -9.26 -12.67 -6.36
C ALA A 156 -8.67 -12.41 -7.76
N GLY A 157 -9.30 -12.95 -8.82
CA GLY A 157 -8.89 -12.75 -10.21
C GLY A 157 -7.99 -13.85 -10.77
N ARG A 158 -7.91 -15.01 -10.11
CA ARG A 158 -7.07 -16.15 -10.51
C ARG A 158 -7.83 -17.46 -10.70
N GLN A 159 -9.16 -17.42 -10.61
CA GLN A 159 -10.04 -18.59 -10.78
C GLN A 159 -9.73 -19.73 -9.80
N VAL A 160 -9.40 -19.40 -8.56
CA VAL A 160 -9.05 -20.37 -7.51
C VAL A 160 -10.14 -20.53 -6.45
N ALA A 161 -11.33 -20.01 -6.70
CA ALA A 161 -12.53 -20.10 -5.89
C ALA A 161 -12.41 -19.45 -4.49
N ALA A 162 -13.43 -19.64 -3.68
CA ALA A 162 -13.64 -18.89 -2.43
C ALA A 162 -12.50 -19.02 -1.42
N GLN A 163 -11.99 -20.25 -1.20
CA GLN A 163 -10.98 -20.47 -0.18
C GLN A 163 -9.58 -19.95 -0.52
N HIS A 164 -9.38 -19.34 -1.72
CA HIS A 164 -8.09 -18.80 -2.17
C HIS A 164 -8.22 -17.41 -2.80
N SER A 165 -9.32 -16.69 -2.54
CA SER A 165 -9.64 -15.45 -3.24
C SER A 165 -10.20 -14.37 -2.31
N HIS A 166 -9.91 -14.42 -1.02
CA HIS A 166 -10.38 -13.42 -0.07
C HIS A 166 -9.53 -12.14 -0.13
N SER A 167 -10.18 -11.02 0.21
CA SER A 167 -9.57 -9.72 0.49
C SER A 167 -9.96 -9.35 1.93
N LEU A 168 -9.08 -9.68 2.88
CA LEU A 168 -9.36 -9.55 4.33
C LEU A 168 -8.55 -8.44 4.99
N GLU A 169 -7.93 -7.55 4.23
CA GLU A 169 -7.09 -6.46 4.73
C GLU A 169 -7.83 -5.59 5.74
N GLY A 170 -9.12 -5.33 5.50
CA GLY A 170 -9.98 -4.56 6.39
C GLY A 170 -10.18 -5.20 7.77
N TRP A 171 -10.15 -6.55 7.87
CA TRP A 171 -10.24 -7.25 9.15
C TRP A 171 -9.02 -6.95 10.04
N TYR A 172 -7.83 -6.93 9.44
CA TYR A 172 -6.59 -6.62 10.14
C TYR A 172 -6.43 -5.13 10.41
N ALA A 173 -6.92 -4.27 9.50
CA ALA A 173 -6.93 -2.83 9.69
C ALA A 173 -7.85 -2.40 10.87
N HIS A 174 -8.81 -3.22 11.26
CA HIS A 174 -9.63 -3.01 12.46
C HIS A 174 -8.84 -3.14 13.77
N VAL A 175 -7.74 -3.93 13.79
CA VAL A 175 -7.05 -4.35 15.02
C VAL A 175 -6.03 -3.29 15.47
N PRO A 176 -6.17 -2.70 16.69
CA PRO A 176 -5.14 -1.85 17.28
C PRO A 176 -3.83 -2.63 17.50
N GLY A 177 -2.69 -1.96 17.36
CA GLY A 177 -1.37 -2.56 17.54
C GLY A 177 -0.76 -3.18 16.27
N LEU A 178 -1.53 -3.28 15.18
CA LEU A 178 -1.02 -3.69 13.87
C LEU A 178 -0.80 -2.48 12.97
N LYS A 179 0.16 -2.59 12.04
CA LYS A 179 0.23 -1.77 10.82
C LYS A 179 -0.15 -2.63 9.63
N VAL A 180 -0.90 -2.06 8.68
CA VAL A 180 -1.46 -2.80 7.53
C VAL A 180 -1.14 -2.07 6.25
N LEU A 181 -0.38 -2.71 5.38
CA LEU A 181 0.12 -2.17 4.12
C LEU A 181 -0.43 -2.96 2.93
N THR A 182 -0.70 -2.25 1.84
CA THR A 182 -1.24 -2.81 0.59
C THR A 182 -0.50 -2.22 -0.61
N PRO A 183 0.79 -2.57 -0.82
CA PRO A 183 1.57 -2.06 -1.94
C PRO A 183 0.90 -2.40 -3.27
N ALA A 184 0.72 -1.40 -4.16
CA ALA A 184 0.07 -1.57 -5.44
C ALA A 184 0.97 -1.22 -6.64
N THR A 185 2.13 -0.59 -6.40
CA THR A 185 3.10 -0.19 -7.43
C THR A 185 4.44 -0.90 -7.24
N LEU A 186 5.30 -0.85 -8.26
CA LEU A 186 6.65 -1.42 -8.18
C LEU A 186 7.50 -0.73 -7.11
N GLU A 187 7.35 0.58 -6.97
CA GLU A 187 8.05 1.38 -5.97
C GLU A 187 7.66 0.97 -4.55
N ASP A 188 6.35 0.81 -4.30
CA ASP A 188 5.84 0.36 -3.00
C ASP A 188 6.25 -1.08 -2.71
N ALA A 189 6.18 -1.96 -3.71
CA ALA A 189 6.62 -3.35 -3.61
C ALA A 189 8.13 -3.46 -3.28
N ARG A 190 8.94 -2.54 -3.82
CA ARG A 190 10.38 -2.48 -3.56
C ARG A 190 10.71 -1.80 -2.22
N GLY A 191 9.95 -0.75 -1.85
CA GLY A 191 10.36 0.17 -0.80
C GLY A 191 9.70 -0.03 0.57
N MET A 192 8.48 -0.58 0.65
CA MET A 192 7.74 -0.68 1.91
C MET A 192 8.35 -1.67 2.90
N LEU A 193 8.94 -2.77 2.43
CA LEU A 193 9.50 -3.80 3.30
C LEU A 193 10.63 -3.27 4.20
N ALA A 194 11.52 -2.43 3.67
CA ALA A 194 12.62 -1.87 4.44
C ALA A 194 12.11 -0.99 5.60
N THR A 195 11.11 -0.15 5.33
CA THR A 195 10.47 0.69 6.36
C THR A 195 9.67 -0.16 7.36
N ALA A 196 9.00 -1.21 6.89
CA ALA A 196 8.27 -2.15 7.75
C ALA A 196 9.20 -2.90 8.71
N LEU A 197 10.38 -3.32 8.23
CA LEU A 197 11.39 -3.99 9.07
C LEU A 197 12.05 -3.05 10.09
N ALA A 198 12.09 -1.75 9.82
CA ALA A 198 12.59 -0.76 10.77
C ALA A 198 11.58 -0.44 11.88
N ASP A 199 10.31 -0.77 11.67
CA ASP A 199 9.24 -0.52 12.65
C ASP A 199 9.40 -1.45 13.87
N PRO A 200 9.20 -0.93 15.10
CA PRO A 200 9.22 -1.75 16.31
C PRO A 200 7.96 -2.62 16.50
N ASP A 201 6.87 -2.32 15.80
CA ASP A 201 5.58 -2.96 15.93
C ASP A 201 5.29 -3.94 14.77
N PRO A 202 4.33 -4.86 14.93
CA PRO A 202 3.97 -5.80 13.87
C PRO A 202 3.43 -5.10 12.63
N VAL A 203 3.98 -5.43 11.47
CA VAL A 203 3.54 -4.90 10.16
C VAL A 203 3.05 -6.06 9.29
N LEU A 204 1.83 -5.94 8.78
CA LEU A 204 1.25 -6.86 7.81
C LEU A 204 1.31 -6.25 6.41
N ILE A 205 1.82 -6.99 5.43
CA ILE A 205 1.90 -6.58 4.03
C ILE A 205 1.03 -7.52 3.19
N PHE A 206 0.00 -6.95 2.56
CA PHE A 206 -0.93 -7.67 1.69
C PHE A 206 -0.58 -7.38 0.24
N GLU A 207 -0.08 -8.40 -0.46
CA GLU A 207 0.35 -8.31 -1.85
C GLU A 207 -0.73 -8.91 -2.75
N HIS A 208 -1.42 -8.08 -3.54
CA HIS A 208 -2.50 -8.59 -4.38
C HIS A 208 -1.97 -9.51 -5.48
N ALA A 209 -2.52 -10.73 -5.55
CA ALA A 209 -1.99 -11.82 -6.37
C ALA A 209 -1.94 -11.51 -7.88
N THR A 210 -2.84 -10.66 -8.40
CA THR A 210 -2.83 -10.25 -9.81
C THR A 210 -1.71 -9.27 -10.15
N LEU A 211 -1.10 -8.62 -9.14
CA LEU A 211 -0.04 -7.65 -9.36
C LEU A 211 1.33 -8.31 -9.63
N TYR A 212 1.57 -9.53 -9.18
CA TYR A 212 2.89 -10.18 -9.27
C TYR A 212 3.50 -10.21 -10.67
N ASN A 213 2.68 -10.26 -11.72
CA ASN A 213 3.14 -10.28 -13.11
C ASN A 213 3.07 -8.91 -13.80
N VAL A 214 2.67 -7.85 -13.09
CA VAL A 214 2.66 -6.50 -13.65
C VAL A 214 4.10 -6.06 -13.88
N GLU A 215 4.38 -5.66 -15.12
CA GLU A 215 5.67 -5.12 -15.54
C GLU A 215 5.64 -3.60 -15.55
N GLY A 216 6.77 -2.99 -15.28
CA GLY A 216 6.96 -1.55 -15.36
C GLY A 216 8.42 -1.15 -15.21
N GLU A 217 8.65 0.14 -15.25
CA GLU A 217 9.96 0.73 -14.97
C GLU A 217 10.04 1.11 -13.49
N LEU A 218 11.16 0.82 -12.88
CA LEU A 218 11.50 1.17 -11.51
C LEU A 218 12.83 1.91 -11.52
N ALA A 219 12.96 2.98 -10.76
CA ALA A 219 14.24 3.63 -10.58
C ALA A 219 15.28 2.63 -10.03
N ALA A 220 16.48 2.60 -10.61
CA ALA A 220 17.52 1.64 -10.21
C ALA A 220 17.96 1.84 -8.75
N ASP A 221 17.81 3.05 -8.23
CA ASP A 221 18.07 3.46 -6.84
C ASP A 221 16.81 3.48 -5.97
N ALA A 222 15.69 2.86 -6.41
CA ALA A 222 14.46 2.79 -5.62
C ALA A 222 14.73 2.24 -4.21
N GLY A 223 14.52 3.07 -3.21
CA GLY A 223 14.80 2.82 -1.80
C GLY A 223 13.54 2.73 -0.94
N PRO A 224 13.71 2.84 0.38
CA PRO A 224 12.61 2.82 1.33
C PRO A 224 11.58 3.93 1.05
N VAL A 225 10.29 3.60 1.21
CA VAL A 225 9.18 4.55 1.10
C VAL A 225 8.42 4.67 2.42
N PRO A 226 7.81 5.83 2.72
CA PRO A 226 6.97 5.99 3.90
C PRO A 226 5.79 5.01 3.90
N ILE A 227 5.43 4.50 5.10
CA ILE A 227 4.31 3.57 5.31
C ILE A 227 3.19 4.17 6.19
N ASP A 228 3.13 5.49 6.29
CA ASP A 228 2.21 6.23 7.14
C ASP A 228 1.28 7.17 6.37
N ARG A 229 1.35 7.18 5.04
CA ARG A 229 0.60 8.13 4.21
C ARG A 229 0.11 7.54 2.90
N ALA A 230 -1.03 8.06 2.45
CA ALA A 230 -1.58 7.84 1.11
C ALA A 230 -0.80 8.62 0.05
N VAL A 231 -1.01 8.27 -1.22
CA VAL A 231 -0.41 8.97 -2.37
C VAL A 231 -1.48 9.30 -3.40
N VAL A 232 -1.48 10.54 -3.88
CA VAL A 232 -2.25 10.94 -5.06
C VAL A 232 -1.52 10.43 -6.30
N ARG A 233 -2.06 9.38 -6.94
CA ARG A 233 -1.49 8.78 -8.15
C ARG A 233 -1.89 9.51 -9.42
N ARG A 234 -3.02 10.19 -9.39
CA ARG A 234 -3.50 11.05 -10.47
C ARG A 234 -4.16 12.27 -9.86
N ALA A 235 -3.74 13.46 -10.25
CA ALA A 235 -4.40 14.70 -9.84
C ALA A 235 -5.74 14.85 -10.57
N GLY A 236 -6.72 15.46 -9.90
CA GLY A 236 -8.04 15.73 -10.43
C GLY A 236 -8.77 16.82 -9.65
N ARG A 237 -9.92 17.26 -10.17
CA ARG A 237 -10.67 18.38 -9.58
C ARG A 237 -12.16 18.13 -9.44
N ASP A 238 -12.74 17.16 -10.17
CA ASP A 238 -14.19 17.00 -10.29
C ASP A 238 -14.75 15.98 -9.30
N LEU A 239 -13.95 14.96 -8.92
CA LEU A 239 -14.26 13.96 -7.91
C LEU A 239 -13.00 13.29 -7.41
N THR A 240 -13.07 12.62 -6.25
CA THR A 240 -12.02 11.80 -5.67
C THR A 240 -12.38 10.31 -5.78
N LEU A 241 -11.52 9.51 -6.39
CA LEU A 241 -11.55 8.05 -6.36
C LEU A 241 -10.53 7.57 -5.33
N ILE A 242 -10.97 6.83 -4.32
CA ILE A 242 -10.13 6.35 -3.22
C ILE A 242 -10.03 4.84 -3.33
N THR A 243 -8.82 4.30 -3.34
CA THR A 243 -8.58 2.87 -3.61
C THR A 243 -7.29 2.38 -2.95
N TYR A 244 -7.03 1.07 -3.04
CA TYR A 244 -5.78 0.44 -2.59
C TYR A 244 -5.55 -0.92 -3.26
N GLY A 245 -4.33 -1.44 -3.17
CA GLY A 245 -3.98 -2.79 -3.61
C GLY A 245 -4.40 -3.11 -5.04
N GLY A 246 -5.03 -4.26 -5.25
CA GLY A 246 -5.41 -4.76 -6.56
C GLY A 246 -6.44 -3.94 -7.33
N THR A 247 -7.17 -3.04 -6.66
CA THR A 247 -8.15 -2.16 -7.31
C THR A 247 -7.54 -0.88 -7.90
N LEU A 248 -6.29 -0.53 -7.54
CA LEU A 248 -5.61 0.66 -8.06
C LEU A 248 -5.51 0.68 -9.60
N PRO A 249 -5.05 -0.37 -10.30
CA PRO A 249 -4.97 -0.34 -11.76
C PRO A 249 -6.34 -0.16 -12.44
N LYS A 250 -7.40 -0.74 -11.87
CA LYS A 250 -8.77 -0.58 -12.38
C LYS A 250 -9.27 0.85 -12.18
N THR A 251 -8.97 1.44 -11.02
CA THR A 251 -9.37 2.81 -10.68
C THR A 251 -8.66 3.84 -11.56
N LEU A 252 -7.37 3.65 -11.85
CA LEU A 252 -6.63 4.50 -12.79
C LEU A 252 -7.22 4.43 -14.20
N ARG A 253 -7.55 3.24 -14.69
CA ARG A 253 -8.23 3.07 -16.00
C ARG A 253 -9.61 3.72 -16.01
N ALA A 254 -10.37 3.63 -14.91
CA ALA A 254 -11.64 4.33 -14.80
C ALA A 254 -11.46 5.86 -14.86
N ALA A 255 -10.44 6.40 -14.19
CA ALA A 255 -10.10 7.81 -14.25
C ALA A 255 -9.72 8.28 -15.67
N GLU A 256 -9.00 7.45 -16.44
CA GLU A 256 -8.71 7.71 -17.86
C GLU A 256 -9.98 7.76 -18.71
N GLN A 257 -10.91 6.81 -18.51
CA GLN A 257 -12.19 6.81 -19.22
C GLN A 257 -13.09 8.01 -18.84
N LEU A 258 -13.02 8.47 -17.58
CA LEU A 258 -13.72 9.68 -17.12
C LEU A 258 -13.10 10.93 -17.75
N ALA A 259 -11.77 11.02 -17.83
CA ALA A 259 -11.09 12.14 -18.48
C ALA A 259 -11.46 12.27 -19.97
N ALA A 260 -11.58 11.14 -20.67
CA ALA A 260 -12.08 11.14 -22.06
C ALA A 260 -13.53 11.67 -22.20
N ARG A 261 -14.27 11.75 -21.09
CA ARG A 261 -15.62 12.33 -20.99
C ARG A 261 -15.61 13.73 -20.35
N GLY A 262 -14.43 14.34 -20.16
CA GLY A 262 -14.28 15.68 -19.58
C GLY A 262 -14.36 15.75 -18.05
N LEU A 263 -14.30 14.61 -17.35
CA LEU A 263 -14.30 14.53 -15.88
C LEU A 263 -12.91 14.17 -15.35
N GLU A 264 -12.26 15.11 -14.66
CA GLU A 264 -10.93 14.93 -14.09
C GLU A 264 -11.00 14.36 -12.66
N ALA A 265 -10.91 13.04 -12.56
CA ALA A 265 -10.89 12.33 -11.28
C ALA A 265 -9.50 12.37 -10.64
N GLU A 266 -9.43 12.77 -9.37
CA GLU A 266 -8.28 12.53 -8.53
C GLU A 266 -8.29 11.09 -8.04
N VAL A 267 -7.14 10.39 -8.11
CA VAL A 267 -7.01 9.01 -7.62
C VAL A 267 -6.06 8.98 -6.45
N ILE A 268 -6.59 8.62 -5.29
CA ILE A 268 -5.83 8.37 -4.06
C ILE A 268 -5.60 6.87 -3.90
N ASP A 269 -4.35 6.48 -3.81
CA ASP A 269 -3.91 5.16 -3.37
C ASP A 269 -3.62 5.22 -1.88
N LEU A 270 -4.40 4.52 -1.08
CA LEU A 270 -4.27 4.52 0.37
C LEU A 270 -2.94 3.94 0.82
N ARG A 271 -2.43 2.89 0.14
CA ARG A 271 -1.17 2.20 0.44
C ARG A 271 -1.08 1.60 1.83
N THR A 272 -1.54 2.34 2.82
CA THR A 272 -1.57 1.99 4.24
C THR A 272 -3.00 2.11 4.75
N LEU A 273 -3.51 0.99 5.27
CA LEU A 273 -4.88 0.94 5.80
C LEU A 273 -4.91 1.20 7.29
N ARG A 274 -3.78 0.94 7.97
CA ARG A 274 -3.56 1.28 9.37
C ARG A 274 -2.09 1.64 9.61
N PRO A 275 -1.79 2.87 10.07
CA PRO A 275 -2.74 3.99 10.25
C PRO A 275 -3.34 4.45 8.91
N LEU A 276 -4.61 4.86 8.92
CA LEU A 276 -5.27 5.42 7.74
C LEU A 276 -4.98 6.92 7.65
N ASP A 277 -4.47 7.38 6.51
CA ASP A 277 -4.21 8.79 6.23
C ASP A 277 -5.51 9.55 5.90
N SER A 278 -6.25 9.86 6.96
CA SER A 278 -7.50 10.62 6.83
C SER A 278 -7.25 12.06 6.36
N ALA A 279 -6.07 12.62 6.60
CA ALA A 279 -5.75 14.00 6.21
C ALA A 279 -5.74 14.14 4.68
N THR A 280 -5.01 13.27 3.98
CA THR A 280 -4.97 13.25 2.50
C THR A 280 -6.36 13.02 1.90
N ILE A 281 -7.14 12.09 2.48
CA ILE A 281 -8.51 11.81 2.02
C ILE A 281 -9.38 13.07 2.15
N LEU A 282 -9.41 13.67 3.34
CA LEU A 282 -10.28 14.83 3.61
C LEU A 282 -9.88 16.07 2.82
N GLU A 283 -8.58 16.32 2.64
CA GLU A 283 -8.07 17.42 1.83
C GLU A 283 -8.56 17.30 0.39
N SER A 284 -8.44 16.13 -0.21
CA SER A 284 -8.92 15.87 -1.56
C SER A 284 -10.43 16.02 -1.67
N VAL A 285 -11.20 15.39 -0.78
CA VAL A 285 -12.66 15.41 -0.80
C VAL A 285 -13.20 16.83 -0.61
N ARG A 286 -12.63 17.65 0.27
CA ARG A 286 -13.01 19.05 0.43
C ARG A 286 -12.83 19.87 -0.85
N ARG A 287 -11.80 19.57 -1.63
CA ARG A 287 -11.52 20.24 -2.90
C ARG A 287 -12.44 19.76 -4.02
N THR A 288 -12.64 18.46 -4.15
CA THR A 288 -13.40 17.84 -5.24
C THR A 288 -14.89 17.71 -4.95
N ARG A 289 -15.29 17.74 -3.67
CA ARG A 289 -16.65 17.71 -3.14
C ARG A 289 -17.45 16.43 -3.45
N ARG A 290 -16.83 15.43 -4.08
CA ARG A 290 -17.45 14.16 -4.50
C ARG A 290 -16.47 13.02 -4.29
N ALA A 291 -16.94 11.89 -3.77
CA ALA A 291 -16.07 10.75 -3.50
C ALA A 291 -16.71 9.42 -3.89
N VAL A 292 -15.86 8.54 -4.43
CA VAL A 292 -16.15 7.11 -4.64
C VAL A 292 -15.02 6.30 -4.02
N VAL A 293 -15.35 5.33 -3.17
CA VAL A 293 -14.38 4.42 -2.56
C VAL A 293 -14.46 3.07 -3.26
N VAL A 294 -13.32 2.57 -3.74
CA VAL A 294 -13.19 1.31 -4.47
C VAL A 294 -12.43 0.31 -3.61
N ASP A 295 -13.08 -0.81 -3.27
CA ASP A 295 -12.58 -1.80 -2.33
C ASP A 295 -12.92 -3.21 -2.83
N GLU A 296 -11.95 -4.11 -2.92
CA GLU A 296 -12.20 -5.50 -3.33
C GLU A 296 -12.90 -6.32 -2.23
N GLY A 297 -12.87 -5.87 -1.00
CA GLY A 297 -13.62 -6.49 0.09
C GLY A 297 -15.13 -6.48 -0.16
N TRP A 298 -15.87 -7.36 0.54
CA TRP A 298 -17.34 -7.32 0.54
C TRP A 298 -17.85 -6.00 1.12
N ARG A 299 -18.98 -5.54 0.61
CA ARG A 299 -19.53 -4.21 0.96
C ARG A 299 -19.81 -4.04 2.46
N SER A 300 -20.34 -5.09 3.11
CA SER A 300 -20.64 -5.07 4.55
C SER A 300 -19.37 -5.18 5.37
N GLY A 301 -19.12 -4.20 6.24
CA GLY A 301 -17.93 -4.19 7.11
C GLY A 301 -16.61 -3.97 6.39
N SER A 302 -16.62 -3.53 5.12
CA SER A 302 -15.41 -3.23 4.36
C SER A 302 -14.68 -1.98 4.89
N LEU A 303 -13.39 -1.84 4.55
CA LEU A 303 -12.66 -0.60 4.80
C LEU A 303 -13.31 0.61 4.11
N ALA A 304 -13.96 0.39 2.97
CA ALA A 304 -14.72 1.45 2.29
C ALA A 304 -15.85 2.03 3.15
N ALA A 305 -16.42 1.26 4.08
CA ALA A 305 -17.40 1.77 5.04
C ALA A 305 -16.75 2.72 6.05
N GLU A 306 -15.58 2.37 6.58
CA GLU A 306 -14.80 3.21 7.49
C GLU A 306 -14.35 4.50 6.79
N VAL A 307 -13.81 4.41 5.58
CA VAL A 307 -13.42 5.60 4.79
C VAL A 307 -14.63 6.51 4.56
N SER A 308 -15.78 5.94 4.21
CA SER A 308 -17.03 6.72 4.05
C SER A 308 -17.44 7.40 5.34
N ALA A 309 -17.37 6.73 6.49
CA ALA A 309 -17.67 7.31 7.80
C ALA A 309 -16.76 8.49 8.12
N ARG A 310 -15.43 8.34 7.92
CA ARG A 310 -14.46 9.42 8.15
C ARG A 310 -14.69 10.64 7.23
N ILE A 311 -15.09 10.42 5.98
CA ILE A 311 -15.46 11.51 5.07
C ILE A 311 -16.72 12.21 5.61
N MET A 312 -17.72 11.47 6.06
CA MET A 312 -18.94 12.05 6.64
C MET A 312 -18.65 12.83 7.92
N GLU A 313 -17.77 12.34 8.79
CA GLU A 313 -17.38 13.04 10.01
C GLU A 313 -16.54 14.29 9.75
N GLY A 314 -15.66 14.25 8.74
CA GLY A 314 -14.68 15.31 8.50
C GLY A 314 -15.00 16.29 7.37
N ALA A 315 -15.95 15.97 6.46
CA ALA A 315 -16.23 16.76 5.25
C ALA A 315 -17.70 16.71 4.80
N LEU A 316 -18.65 16.43 5.71
CA LEU A 316 -20.07 16.32 5.35
C LEU A 316 -20.60 17.57 4.63
N TYR A 317 -20.27 18.74 5.16
CA TYR A 317 -20.81 20.01 4.63
C TYR A 317 -20.16 20.48 3.33
N GLU A 318 -19.05 19.85 2.96
CA GLU A 318 -18.37 20.10 1.69
C GLU A 318 -18.83 19.16 0.56
N LEU A 319 -19.60 18.10 0.88
CA LEU A 319 -20.06 17.14 -0.12
C LEU A 319 -21.22 17.67 -0.95
N ASP A 320 -21.13 17.49 -2.27
CA ASP A 320 -22.22 17.76 -3.22
C ASP A 320 -23.08 16.52 -3.50
N ALA A 321 -22.60 15.33 -3.12
CA ALA A 321 -23.30 14.06 -3.33
C ALA A 321 -22.95 13.07 -2.21
N PRO A 322 -23.76 12.03 -1.99
CA PRO A 322 -23.40 10.93 -1.09
C PRO A 322 -22.10 10.22 -1.54
N VAL A 323 -21.29 9.80 -0.58
CA VAL A 323 -20.12 8.94 -0.86
C VAL A 323 -20.60 7.59 -1.37
N LEU A 324 -20.21 7.19 -2.57
CA LEU A 324 -20.52 5.89 -3.13
C LEU A 324 -19.37 4.90 -2.90
N ARG A 325 -19.73 3.63 -2.78
CA ARG A 325 -18.78 2.53 -2.60
C ARG A 325 -18.95 1.50 -3.71
N VAL A 326 -17.84 1.16 -4.38
CA VAL A 326 -17.76 0.08 -5.36
C VAL A 326 -16.99 -1.06 -4.72
N CYS A 327 -17.70 -2.08 -4.28
CA CYS A 327 -17.18 -3.23 -3.56
C CYS A 327 -17.52 -4.53 -4.29
N SER A 328 -16.89 -5.64 -3.89
CA SER A 328 -17.28 -6.96 -4.36
C SER A 328 -18.71 -7.29 -3.98
N ALA A 329 -19.36 -8.10 -4.81
CA ALA A 329 -20.69 -8.66 -4.51
C ALA A 329 -20.62 -9.52 -3.24
N GLU A 330 -21.69 -9.50 -2.43
CA GLU A 330 -21.75 -10.23 -1.15
C GLU A 330 -22.04 -11.72 -1.36
N VAL A 331 -21.14 -12.36 -2.11
CA VAL A 331 -21.15 -13.80 -2.39
C VAL A 331 -19.74 -14.37 -2.19
N PRO A 332 -19.59 -15.66 -1.87
CA PRO A 332 -18.29 -16.33 -1.98
C PRO A 332 -17.76 -16.20 -3.41
N VAL A 333 -16.47 -15.92 -3.59
CA VAL A 333 -15.88 -15.72 -4.92
C VAL A 333 -16.03 -16.97 -5.76
N PRO A 334 -16.69 -16.88 -6.94
CA PRO A 334 -16.95 -18.05 -7.79
C PRO A 334 -15.70 -18.56 -8.50
N TYR A 335 -15.69 -19.85 -8.89
CA TYR A 335 -14.63 -20.47 -9.67
C TYR A 335 -14.61 -20.05 -11.15
N PRO A 336 -15.78 -20.04 -11.88
CA PRO A 336 -15.78 -19.69 -13.29
C PRO A 336 -15.41 -18.22 -13.51
N ARG A 337 -14.52 -17.97 -14.47
CA ARG A 337 -13.95 -16.65 -14.75
C ARG A 337 -15.00 -15.53 -14.87
N HIS A 338 -16.04 -15.76 -15.67
CA HIS A 338 -17.08 -14.74 -15.91
C HIS A 338 -17.89 -14.41 -14.64
N LEU A 339 -18.06 -15.38 -13.73
CA LEU A 339 -18.73 -15.16 -12.45
C LEU A 339 -17.78 -14.50 -11.45
N GLU A 340 -16.51 -14.88 -11.44
CA GLU A 340 -15.48 -14.21 -10.64
C GLU A 340 -15.38 -12.72 -11.03
N GLU A 341 -15.26 -12.44 -12.34
CA GLU A 341 -15.23 -11.06 -12.85
C GLU A 341 -16.49 -10.27 -12.48
N ALA A 342 -17.67 -10.88 -12.56
CA ALA A 342 -18.95 -10.25 -12.19
C ALA A 342 -19.07 -9.99 -10.68
N ALA A 343 -18.38 -10.78 -9.84
CA ALA A 343 -18.39 -10.60 -8.39
C ALA A 343 -17.44 -9.51 -7.89
N LEU A 344 -16.47 -9.10 -8.70
CA LEU A 344 -15.40 -8.16 -8.30
C LEU A 344 -15.65 -6.74 -8.83
N PRO A 345 -15.12 -5.69 -8.19
CA PRO A 345 -15.11 -4.35 -8.74
C PRO A 345 -14.50 -4.31 -10.14
N GLN A 346 -15.21 -3.71 -11.11
CA GLN A 346 -14.77 -3.54 -12.49
C GLN A 346 -14.73 -2.04 -12.86
N VAL A 347 -13.99 -1.74 -13.92
CA VAL A 347 -13.81 -0.35 -14.42
C VAL A 347 -15.16 0.30 -14.72
N GLU A 348 -16.08 -0.44 -15.33
CA GLU A 348 -17.41 0.04 -15.69
C GLU A 348 -18.25 0.44 -14.46
N GLY A 349 -18.15 -0.35 -13.38
CA GLY A 349 -18.81 -0.05 -12.11
C GLY A 349 -18.24 1.20 -11.43
N ILE A 350 -16.93 1.41 -11.51
CA ILE A 350 -16.25 2.60 -10.98
C ILE A 350 -16.68 3.83 -11.79
N VAL A 351 -16.68 3.76 -13.13
CA VAL A 351 -17.13 4.84 -14.01
C VAL A 351 -18.61 5.17 -13.74
N ALA A 352 -19.47 4.16 -13.63
CA ALA A 352 -20.89 4.37 -13.34
C ALA A 352 -21.11 5.09 -12.00
N ALA A 353 -20.39 4.69 -10.94
CA ALA A 353 -20.45 5.34 -9.64
C ALA A 353 -19.94 6.80 -9.71
N ALA A 354 -18.85 7.05 -10.44
CA ALA A 354 -18.31 8.40 -10.64
C ALA A 354 -19.30 9.31 -11.38
N LEU A 355 -19.94 8.82 -12.44
CA LEU A 355 -20.98 9.56 -13.16
C LEU A 355 -22.18 9.86 -12.24
N ALA A 356 -22.61 8.90 -11.43
CA ALA A 356 -23.72 9.10 -10.50
C ALA A 356 -23.45 10.20 -9.47
N VAL A 357 -22.26 10.29 -8.89
CA VAL A 357 -21.91 11.35 -7.91
C VAL A 357 -21.70 12.72 -8.56
N THR A 358 -21.42 12.77 -9.87
CA THR A 358 -21.25 14.02 -10.61
C THR A 358 -22.54 14.53 -11.25
N GLY A 359 -23.61 13.72 -11.24
CA GLY A 359 -24.87 14.04 -11.91
C GLY A 359 -24.79 13.97 -13.45
N ALA A 360 -23.69 13.41 -13.98
CA ALA A 360 -23.51 13.22 -15.41
C ALA A 360 -24.27 11.96 -15.87
N THR A 361 -24.94 12.05 -17.02
CA THR A 361 -25.63 10.89 -17.63
C THR A 361 -24.63 10.04 -18.43
N PRO A 362 -24.85 8.70 -18.52
CA PRO A 362 -23.99 7.82 -19.33
C PRO A 362 -23.81 8.27 -20.79
N ASP A 363 -24.81 8.95 -21.34
CA ASP A 363 -24.90 9.32 -22.76
C ASP A 363 -24.69 10.82 -23.05
N GLY A 364 -24.36 11.64 -22.06
CA GLY A 364 -24.47 13.08 -22.24
C GLY A 364 -23.41 13.96 -21.62
N LEU A 365 -22.31 14.20 -22.33
CA LEU A 365 -21.61 15.50 -22.33
C LEU A 365 -21.83 16.18 -23.71
N GLY A 366 -23.06 16.55 -23.98
CA GLY A 366 -23.47 17.19 -25.23
C GLY A 366 -24.69 18.05 -25.08
N ALA A 367 -24.73 18.90 -24.05
CA ALA A 367 -25.74 19.99 -23.97
C ALA A 367 -25.23 21.11 -23.07
N SER A 368 -24.13 21.75 -23.48
CA SER A 368 -23.81 23.13 -23.06
C SER A 368 -24.09 24.03 -24.25
N GLY A 369 -25.23 24.62 -24.30
CA GLY A 369 -25.56 25.59 -25.33
C GLY A 369 -27.09 25.84 -25.45
N ALA A 370 -27.70 26.57 -24.54
CA ALA A 370 -28.81 27.46 -24.77
C ALA A 370 -28.90 28.47 -23.62
#